data_5674478f8aa6aa4aab7bebe04b723f59
#
_entry.id   5674478f8aa6aa4aab7bebe04b723f59
#
_cell.length_a   1.000
_cell.length_b   1.000
_cell.length_c   1.000
_cell.angle_alpha   90.00
_cell.angle_beta   90.00
_cell.angle_gamma   90.00
#
_symmetry.space_group_name_H-M   'P 1'
#
loop_
_entity.id
_entity.type
_entity.pdbx_description
1 polymer ?
#
loop_
_entity_poly.entity_id
_entity_poly.type
_entity_poly.pdbx_seq_one_letter_code
_entity_poly.pdbx_strand_id
1 'polypeptide(L)'
;MKPGRLIDATPVMDDWWLLRIAWNAAAPAPGQWLWLELAGRRCCLPVRDADESEGWVAGILPQGCLPANIGPGTPVVVSALQGEPIVPASAERLLVLGEDLGIGPAMALAERYSDQVRLLLLGGHYGLPARLIPSRFFIPALADSAIAGVASLEQTGVPARIALNDDRPGVYEGSVMDLLGRYLSDTPDAERQSLRLIAFGPWGELHQCRQGLAASVGAVELVELPG
;
A
#
# COMPACT_ATOMS: atom_id res chain seq x y z
N MET A 1 -23.18 4.40 -8.81
CA MET A 1 -22.26 5.53 -8.58
C MET A 1 -23.06 6.73 -8.13
N LYS A 2 -22.53 7.56 -7.22
CA LYS A 2 -23.19 8.75 -6.66
C LYS A 2 -22.35 10.00 -6.96
N PRO A 3 -22.97 11.17 -7.16
CA PRO A 3 -22.22 12.41 -7.28
C PRO A 3 -21.50 12.71 -5.95
N GLY A 4 -20.26 13.16 -6.06
CA GLY A 4 -19.40 13.54 -4.97
C GLY A 4 -18.61 14.80 -5.32
N ARG A 5 -17.70 15.19 -4.47
CA ARG A 5 -16.85 16.35 -4.65
C ARG A 5 -15.42 16.02 -4.20
N LEU A 6 -14.45 16.40 -5.01
CA LEU A 6 -13.07 16.42 -4.61
C LEU A 6 -12.86 17.58 -3.62
N ILE A 7 -12.45 17.26 -2.39
CA ILE A 7 -12.16 18.25 -1.35
C ILE A 7 -10.79 18.84 -1.60
N ASP A 8 -9.80 17.98 -1.87
CA ASP A 8 -8.41 18.34 -2.07
C ASP A 8 -7.71 17.36 -3.02
N ALA A 9 -6.72 17.88 -3.73
CA ALA A 9 -5.79 17.14 -4.57
C ALA A 9 -4.40 17.73 -4.39
N THR A 10 -3.56 17.04 -3.63
CA THR A 10 -2.23 17.53 -3.26
C THR A 10 -1.16 16.64 -3.88
N PRO A 11 -0.18 17.19 -4.64
CA PRO A 11 0.95 16.42 -5.11
C PRO A 11 1.78 15.95 -3.92
N VAL A 12 2.23 14.70 -3.98
CA VAL A 12 3.18 14.08 -3.06
C VAL A 12 4.49 13.81 -3.79
N MET A 13 5.27 12.82 -3.39
CA MET A 13 6.54 12.51 -4.06
C MET A 13 6.33 11.63 -5.30
N ASP A 14 7.31 11.64 -6.22
CA ASP A 14 7.39 10.75 -7.38
C ASP A 14 6.13 10.74 -8.26
N ASP A 15 5.58 11.94 -8.57
CA ASP A 15 4.39 12.10 -9.40
C ASP A 15 3.12 11.39 -8.85
N TRP A 16 3.04 11.21 -7.55
CA TRP A 16 1.84 10.75 -6.87
C TRP A 16 1.02 11.91 -6.34
N TRP A 17 -0.28 11.66 -6.18
CA TRP A 17 -1.25 12.62 -5.68
C TRP A 17 -2.07 12.03 -4.54
N LEU A 18 -2.21 12.78 -3.46
CA LEU A 18 -3.18 12.50 -2.41
C LEU A 18 -4.51 13.16 -2.80
N LEU A 19 -5.55 12.36 -2.91
CA LEU A 19 -6.91 12.83 -3.16
C LEU A 19 -7.74 12.68 -1.91
N ARG A 20 -8.46 13.74 -1.52
CA ARG A 20 -9.51 13.69 -0.50
C ARG A 20 -10.88 13.94 -1.15
N ILE A 21 -11.82 13.06 -0.88
CA ILE A 21 -13.15 13.07 -1.48
C ILE A 21 -14.19 13.13 -0.37
N ALA A 22 -15.23 13.94 -0.54
CA ALA A 22 -16.35 14.00 0.37
C ALA A 22 -17.02 12.62 0.48
N TRP A 23 -17.18 12.14 1.72
CA TRP A 23 -17.70 10.82 2.03
C TRP A 23 -18.62 10.88 3.24
N ASN A 24 -19.90 10.51 3.05
CA ASN A 24 -20.93 10.60 4.08
C ASN A 24 -21.45 9.20 4.46
N ALA A 25 -20.58 8.23 4.57
CA ALA A 25 -20.89 6.88 5.03
C ALA A 25 -19.85 6.44 6.05
N ALA A 26 -20.01 5.28 6.64
CA ALA A 26 -19.05 4.72 7.58
C ALA A 26 -17.62 4.74 7.02
N ALA A 27 -16.66 5.02 7.86
CA ALA A 27 -15.25 5.09 7.46
C ALA A 27 -14.80 3.72 6.92
N PRO A 28 -14.20 3.68 5.71
CA PRO A 28 -13.68 2.45 5.17
C PRO A 28 -12.49 1.93 5.98
N ALA A 29 -12.26 0.62 5.88
CA ALA A 29 -11.13 -0.05 6.49
C ALA A 29 -10.04 -0.37 5.44
N PRO A 30 -8.80 -0.70 5.86
CA PRO A 30 -7.78 -1.21 4.95
C PRO A 30 -8.30 -2.42 4.15
N GLY A 31 -7.91 -2.52 2.88
CA GLY A 31 -8.41 -3.53 1.94
C GLY A 31 -9.58 -3.07 1.09
N GLN A 32 -10.24 -1.99 1.45
CA GLN A 32 -11.37 -1.44 0.70
C GLN A 32 -10.93 -0.32 -0.26
N TRP A 33 -11.70 -0.13 -1.32
CA TRP A 33 -11.41 0.83 -2.38
C TRP A 33 -12.70 1.33 -3.06
N LEU A 34 -12.57 2.40 -3.85
CA LEU A 34 -13.66 3.05 -4.57
C LEU A 34 -13.33 3.17 -6.05
N TRP A 35 -14.34 3.06 -6.92
CA TRP A 35 -14.22 3.61 -8.25
C TRP A 35 -14.53 5.11 -8.22
N LEU A 36 -13.67 5.87 -8.88
CA LEU A 36 -13.87 7.27 -9.16
C LEU A 36 -14.03 7.49 -10.65
N GLU A 37 -14.93 8.38 -11.01
CA GLU A 37 -14.99 8.95 -12.36
C GLU A 37 -14.70 10.45 -12.25
N LEU A 38 -13.58 10.86 -12.82
CA LEU A 38 -13.05 12.22 -12.81
C LEU A 38 -12.88 12.70 -14.24
N ALA A 39 -13.63 13.72 -14.67
CA ALA A 39 -13.57 14.28 -16.02
C ALA A 39 -13.59 13.22 -17.14
N GLY A 40 -14.46 12.20 -16.99
CA GLY A 40 -14.61 11.11 -17.97
C GLY A 40 -13.55 9.99 -17.87
N ARG A 41 -12.61 10.09 -16.94
CA ARG A 41 -11.67 9.01 -16.62
C ARG A 41 -12.14 8.23 -15.41
N ARG A 42 -12.06 6.92 -15.48
CA ARG A 42 -12.36 6.03 -14.38
C ARG A 42 -11.06 5.52 -13.77
N CYS A 43 -10.90 5.65 -12.47
CA CYS A 43 -9.76 5.14 -11.72
C CYS A 43 -10.19 4.46 -10.43
N CYS A 44 -9.41 3.49 -9.98
CA CYS A 44 -9.53 2.88 -8.66
C CYS A 44 -8.86 3.78 -7.64
N LEU A 45 -9.55 4.13 -6.54
CA LEU A 45 -8.98 4.77 -5.36
C LEU A 45 -8.90 3.77 -4.22
N PRO A 46 -7.76 3.13 -3.99
CA PRO A 46 -7.55 2.35 -2.78
C PRO A 46 -7.56 3.28 -1.57
N VAL A 47 -8.29 2.89 -0.53
CA VAL A 47 -8.41 3.73 0.64
C VAL A 47 -7.13 3.66 1.47
N ARG A 48 -6.54 4.83 1.70
CA ARG A 48 -5.41 5.01 2.60
C ARG A 48 -5.83 5.57 3.95
N ASP A 49 -6.78 6.50 3.96
CA ASP A 49 -7.21 7.19 5.18
C ASP A 49 -8.66 7.62 5.05
N ALA A 50 -9.35 7.81 6.18
CA ALA A 50 -10.69 8.30 6.22
C ALA A 50 -11.00 8.96 7.57
N ASP A 51 -11.81 10.00 7.55
CA ASP A 51 -12.35 10.65 8.74
C ASP A 51 -13.86 10.76 8.62
N GLU A 52 -14.57 9.99 9.45
CA GLU A 52 -16.03 9.99 9.48
C GLU A 52 -16.59 11.29 10.04
N SER A 53 -15.91 11.91 10.99
CA SER A 53 -16.35 13.15 11.63
C SER A 53 -16.22 14.36 10.71
N GLU A 54 -15.16 14.39 9.91
CA GLU A 54 -14.90 15.40 8.89
C GLU A 54 -15.57 15.07 7.54
N GLY A 55 -16.07 13.85 7.39
CA GLY A 55 -16.83 13.42 6.22
C GLY A 55 -15.98 13.28 4.94
N TRP A 56 -14.80 12.67 5.04
CA TRP A 56 -13.95 12.42 3.87
C TRP A 56 -13.28 11.04 3.87
N VAL A 57 -12.90 10.61 2.68
CA VAL A 57 -12.02 9.48 2.41
C VAL A 57 -10.85 9.95 1.56
N ALA A 58 -9.67 9.38 1.78
CA ALA A 58 -8.47 9.70 1.03
C ALA A 58 -7.78 8.46 0.49
N GLY A 59 -7.12 8.63 -0.66
CA GLY A 59 -6.22 7.66 -1.26
C GLY A 59 -5.12 8.35 -2.05
N ILE A 60 -4.10 7.59 -2.42
CA ILE A 60 -2.98 8.08 -3.25
C ILE A 60 -3.01 7.41 -4.61
N LEU A 61 -2.80 8.18 -5.65
CA LEU A 61 -2.81 7.73 -7.04
C LEU A 61 -1.62 8.31 -7.81
N PRO A 62 -1.01 7.56 -8.74
CA PRO A 62 -0.03 8.13 -9.64
C PRO A 62 -0.70 9.14 -10.58
N GLN A 63 0.01 10.19 -10.96
CA GLN A 63 -0.49 11.26 -11.82
C GLN A 63 -1.03 10.73 -13.15
N GLY A 64 -0.44 9.68 -13.70
CA GLY A 64 -0.91 9.05 -14.93
C GLY A 64 -2.36 8.53 -14.88
N CYS A 65 -2.88 8.23 -13.69
CA CYS A 65 -4.28 7.83 -13.47
C CYS A 65 -5.24 9.02 -13.45
N LEU A 66 -4.75 10.26 -13.35
CA LEU A 66 -5.54 11.45 -13.11
C LEU A 66 -5.69 12.33 -14.35
N PRO A 67 -6.79 13.11 -14.49
CA PRO A 67 -6.87 14.16 -15.50
C PRO A 67 -5.86 15.28 -15.22
N ALA A 68 -5.42 15.97 -16.28
CA ALA A 68 -4.39 17.02 -16.18
C ALA A 68 -4.78 18.20 -15.28
N ASN A 69 -6.07 18.50 -15.14
CA ASN A 69 -6.56 19.67 -14.40
C ASN A 69 -7.56 19.20 -13.32
N ILE A 70 -7.03 18.69 -12.21
CA ILE A 70 -7.85 18.37 -11.02
C ILE A 70 -7.53 19.35 -9.90
N GLY A 71 -8.54 19.68 -9.11
CA GLY A 71 -8.39 20.55 -7.95
C GLY A 71 -9.62 20.56 -7.07
N PRO A 72 -9.59 21.27 -5.94
CA PRO A 72 -10.72 21.37 -5.02
C PRO A 72 -12.01 21.79 -5.74
N GLY A 73 -13.09 21.09 -5.42
CA GLY A 73 -14.40 21.32 -6.04
C GLY A 73 -14.65 20.60 -7.36
N THR A 74 -13.65 19.93 -7.96
CA THR A 74 -13.85 19.11 -9.16
C THR A 74 -14.97 18.11 -8.91
N PRO A 75 -16.00 18.04 -9.78
CA PRO A 75 -17.04 17.03 -9.70
C PRO A 75 -16.45 15.64 -9.86
N VAL A 76 -16.84 14.75 -8.96
CA VAL A 76 -16.44 13.35 -9.01
C VAL A 76 -17.68 12.46 -8.88
N VAL A 77 -17.70 11.34 -9.59
CA VAL A 77 -18.72 10.31 -9.39
C VAL A 77 -18.06 9.14 -8.67
N VAL A 78 -18.64 8.73 -7.54
CA VAL A 78 -18.04 7.76 -6.63
C VAL A 78 -18.90 6.51 -6.58
N SER A 79 -18.29 5.31 -6.61
CA SER A 79 -19.01 4.04 -6.43
C SER A 79 -19.41 3.81 -4.97
N ALA A 80 -20.16 2.74 -4.73
CA ALA A 80 -20.16 2.11 -3.41
C ALA A 80 -18.74 1.57 -3.09
N LEU A 81 -18.48 1.41 -1.81
CA LEU A 81 -17.24 0.79 -1.32
C LEU A 81 -17.12 -0.65 -1.85
N GLN A 82 -15.95 -1.02 -2.28
CA GLN A 82 -15.59 -2.33 -2.82
C GLN A 82 -14.52 -2.97 -1.94
N GLY A 83 -14.32 -4.28 -2.08
CA GLY A 83 -13.34 -5.03 -1.31
C GLY A 83 -13.81 -5.35 0.12
N GLU A 84 -13.14 -6.30 0.73
CA GLU A 84 -13.40 -6.71 2.10
C GLU A 84 -12.47 -5.98 3.07
N PRO A 85 -12.94 -5.60 4.26
CA PRO A 85 -12.11 -4.98 5.27
C PRO A 85 -11.09 -5.99 5.82
N ILE A 86 -9.83 -5.59 5.90
CA ILE A 86 -8.79 -6.40 6.54
C ILE A 86 -8.72 -6.04 8.01
N VAL A 87 -9.03 -7.01 8.86
CA VAL A 87 -8.97 -6.88 10.32
C VAL A 87 -8.14 -8.03 10.86
N PRO A 88 -6.83 -7.83 11.06
CA PRO A 88 -5.97 -8.87 11.66
C PRO A 88 -6.38 -9.18 13.10
N ALA A 89 -6.27 -10.44 13.50
CA ALA A 89 -6.43 -10.80 14.90
C ALA A 89 -5.25 -10.28 15.73
N SER A 90 -5.48 -9.95 17.01
CA SER A 90 -4.50 -9.26 17.87
C SER A 90 -3.17 -10.01 18.08
N ALA A 91 -3.16 -11.32 17.87
CA ALA A 91 -1.97 -12.17 18.04
C ALA A 91 -1.22 -12.43 16.70
N GLU A 92 -1.73 -11.96 15.57
CA GLU A 92 -1.12 -12.20 14.27
C GLU A 92 0.13 -11.33 14.08
N ARG A 93 1.13 -11.91 13.41
CA ARG A 93 2.35 -11.23 12.97
C ARG A 93 2.26 -11.01 11.48
N LEU A 94 2.31 -9.76 11.06
CA LEU A 94 2.03 -9.38 9.68
C LEU A 94 3.31 -9.15 8.89
N LEU A 95 3.37 -9.75 7.71
CA LEU A 95 4.23 -9.35 6.62
C LEU A 95 3.32 -8.66 5.59
N VAL A 96 3.54 -7.37 5.37
CA VAL A 96 2.68 -6.57 4.49
C VAL A 96 3.45 -6.23 3.22
N LEU A 97 2.79 -6.31 2.07
CA LEU A 97 3.35 -5.96 0.78
C LEU A 97 2.42 -4.97 0.07
N GLY A 98 2.99 -3.91 -0.50
CA GLY A 98 2.27 -2.95 -1.34
C GLY A 98 2.98 -2.70 -2.65
N GLU A 99 2.30 -2.99 -3.77
CA GLU A 99 2.80 -2.75 -5.11
C GLU A 99 1.90 -1.76 -5.85
N ASP A 100 2.53 -0.74 -6.46
CA ASP A 100 1.84 0.31 -7.24
C ASP A 100 0.65 0.90 -6.45
N LEU A 101 -0.58 0.77 -6.93
CA LEU A 101 -1.78 1.25 -6.23
C LEU A 101 -1.95 0.63 -4.83
N GLY A 102 -1.30 -0.49 -4.57
CA GLY A 102 -1.29 -1.17 -3.28
C GLY A 102 -0.44 -0.49 -2.21
N ILE A 103 0.44 0.45 -2.57
CA ILE A 103 1.33 1.15 -1.61
C ILE A 103 0.50 1.89 -0.56
N GLY A 104 -0.52 2.64 -0.97
CA GLY A 104 -1.38 3.42 -0.06
C GLY A 104 -2.05 2.58 1.01
N PRO A 105 -2.86 1.58 0.65
CA PRO A 105 -3.53 0.71 1.62
C PRO A 105 -2.56 -0.16 2.44
N ALA A 106 -1.42 -0.57 1.88
CA ALA A 106 -0.39 -1.29 2.62
C ALA A 106 0.21 -0.43 3.74
N MET A 107 0.52 0.84 3.45
CA MET A 107 0.97 1.80 4.47
C MET A 107 -0.10 2.05 5.53
N ALA A 108 -1.37 2.23 5.12
CA ALA A 108 -2.48 2.43 6.04
C ALA A 108 -2.68 1.23 7.00
N LEU A 109 -2.61 0.01 6.47
CA LEU A 109 -2.67 -1.20 7.29
C LEU A 109 -1.52 -1.25 8.28
N ALA A 110 -0.30 -0.97 7.82
CA ALA A 110 0.90 -1.02 8.63
C ALA A 110 0.91 0.06 9.73
N GLU A 111 0.45 1.26 9.45
CA GLU A 111 0.30 2.33 10.44
C GLU A 111 -0.76 1.98 11.50
N ARG A 112 -1.90 1.41 11.07
CA ARG A 112 -3.00 1.03 11.96
C ARG A 112 -2.68 -0.13 12.88
N TYR A 113 -1.87 -1.08 12.43
CA TYR A 113 -1.50 -2.30 13.16
C TYR A 113 0.00 -2.39 13.40
N SER A 114 0.63 -1.25 13.70
CA SER A 114 2.10 -1.10 13.80
C SER A 114 2.76 -2.13 14.72
N ASP A 115 2.13 -2.47 15.85
CA ASP A 115 2.65 -3.44 16.81
C ASP A 115 2.66 -4.90 16.28
N GLN A 116 1.89 -5.17 15.24
CA GLN A 116 1.77 -6.51 14.63
C GLN A 116 2.66 -6.66 13.39
N VAL A 117 3.04 -5.53 12.74
CA VAL A 117 3.80 -5.56 11.49
C VAL A 117 5.26 -5.91 11.75
N ARG A 118 5.67 -7.07 11.24
CA ARG A 118 7.06 -7.52 11.28
C ARG A 118 7.90 -6.80 10.23
N LEU A 119 7.34 -6.65 9.04
CA LEU A 119 7.98 -5.96 7.91
C LEU A 119 6.93 -5.51 6.91
N LEU A 120 7.10 -4.30 6.37
CA LEU A 120 6.39 -3.79 5.21
C LEU A 120 7.35 -3.72 4.01
N LEU A 121 6.95 -4.34 2.91
CA LEU A 121 7.66 -4.27 1.63
C LEU A 121 6.86 -3.39 0.66
N LEU A 122 7.50 -2.39 0.07
CA LEU A 122 6.87 -1.47 -0.86
C LEU A 122 7.65 -1.42 -2.17
N GLY A 123 6.95 -1.33 -3.28
CA GLY A 123 7.58 -1.19 -4.59
C GLY A 123 6.59 -0.96 -5.71
N GLY A 124 7.10 -0.87 -6.93
CA GLY A 124 6.28 -0.72 -8.12
C GLY A 124 6.93 0.14 -9.19
N HIS A 125 6.16 0.40 -10.25
CA HIS A 125 6.63 1.05 -11.47
C HIS A 125 6.55 2.59 -11.41
N TYR A 126 5.73 3.13 -10.50
CA TYR A 126 5.45 4.58 -10.42
C TYR A 126 6.28 5.31 -9.37
N GLY A 127 7.36 4.68 -8.87
CA GLY A 127 8.12 5.24 -7.75
C GLY A 127 7.38 5.09 -6.41
N LEU A 128 7.72 5.90 -5.41
CA LEU A 128 7.16 5.79 -4.06
C LEU A 128 6.59 7.12 -3.56
N PRO A 129 5.33 7.16 -3.10
CA PRO A 129 4.69 8.38 -2.57
C PRO A 129 5.15 8.70 -1.13
N ALA A 130 6.42 8.50 -0.82
CA ALA A 130 6.93 8.67 0.53
C ALA A 130 8.41 9.06 0.56
N ARG A 131 8.79 9.83 1.58
CA ARG A 131 10.19 10.20 1.81
C ARG A 131 10.98 9.00 2.35
N LEU A 132 12.09 8.68 1.67
CA LEU A 132 13.03 7.67 2.09
C LEU A 132 14.09 8.24 3.04
N ILE A 133 14.47 7.44 4.03
CA ILE A 133 15.58 7.69 4.94
C ILE A 133 16.31 6.37 5.23
N PRO A 134 17.57 6.40 5.69
CA PRO A 134 18.20 5.21 6.24
C PRO A 134 17.37 4.67 7.41
N SER A 135 17.02 3.38 7.35
CA SER A 135 16.19 2.76 8.39
C SER A 135 16.98 2.49 9.66
N ARG A 136 16.39 2.76 10.81
CA ARG A 136 16.93 2.35 12.12
C ARG A 136 16.71 0.87 12.45
N PHE A 137 15.84 0.20 11.69
CA PHE A 137 15.54 -1.22 11.88
C PHE A 137 16.55 -2.07 11.11
N PHE A 138 17.26 -2.92 11.80
CA PHE A 138 18.12 -3.90 11.17
C PHE A 138 17.31 -5.15 10.80
N ILE A 139 17.28 -5.50 9.52
CA ILE A 139 16.64 -6.70 8.98
C ILE A 139 17.75 -7.60 8.44
N PRO A 140 18.18 -8.64 9.17
CA PRO A 140 19.33 -9.47 8.78
C PRO A 140 19.23 -10.02 7.36
N ALA A 141 18.08 -10.56 7.00
CA ALA A 141 17.81 -11.13 5.67
C ALA A 141 17.92 -10.12 4.49
N LEU A 142 17.95 -8.82 4.77
CA LEU A 142 17.98 -7.76 3.76
C LEU A 142 19.12 -6.76 3.97
N ALA A 143 20.04 -7.04 4.90
CA ALA A 143 21.08 -6.08 5.31
C ALA A 143 21.98 -5.60 4.16
N ASP A 144 22.28 -6.49 3.21
CA ASP A 144 23.17 -6.22 2.07
C ASP A 144 22.43 -5.70 0.84
N SER A 145 21.09 -5.65 0.87
CA SER A 145 20.30 -5.40 -0.35
C SER A 145 19.32 -4.24 -0.23
N ALA A 146 18.82 -3.93 0.96
CA ALA A 146 17.86 -2.87 1.17
C ALA A 146 17.98 -2.29 2.58
N ILE A 147 18.39 -1.03 2.69
CA ILE A 147 18.57 -0.34 3.98
C ILE A 147 17.68 0.91 4.13
N ALA A 148 17.07 1.38 3.04
CA ALA A 148 16.15 2.49 3.09
C ALA A 148 14.82 2.08 3.73
N GLY A 149 14.27 2.97 4.55
CA GLY A 149 12.93 2.89 5.13
C GLY A 149 12.11 4.13 4.78
N VAL A 150 10.84 4.14 5.16
CA VAL A 150 9.91 5.26 4.97
C VAL A 150 9.86 6.12 6.22
N ALA A 151 10.09 7.43 6.07
CA ALA A 151 10.24 8.36 7.20
C ALA A 151 9.05 8.37 8.17
N SER A 152 7.81 8.33 7.68
CA SER A 152 6.60 8.29 8.53
C SER A 152 6.49 6.97 9.30
N LEU A 153 6.81 5.85 8.65
CA LEU A 153 6.74 4.51 9.25
C LEU A 153 7.85 4.28 10.29
N GLU A 154 9.03 4.85 10.06
CA GLU A 154 10.10 4.85 11.07
C GLU A 154 9.65 5.53 12.37
N GLN A 155 8.87 6.61 12.29
CA GLN A 155 8.34 7.32 13.46
C GLN A 155 7.32 6.47 14.23
N THR A 156 6.50 5.70 13.54
CA THR A 156 5.48 4.83 14.15
C THR A 156 6.00 3.45 14.54
N GLY A 157 7.27 3.17 14.30
CA GLY A 157 7.89 1.90 14.73
C GLY A 157 7.73 0.77 13.73
N VAL A 158 7.30 1.04 12.49
CA VAL A 158 7.09 0.03 11.45
C VAL A 158 8.36 -0.14 10.60
N PRO A 159 9.00 -1.33 10.60
CA PRO A 159 10.09 -1.61 9.68
C PRO A 159 9.58 -1.67 8.24
N ALA A 160 10.19 -0.91 7.33
CA ALA A 160 9.87 -0.95 5.91
C ALA A 160 11.11 -1.14 5.05
N ARG A 161 10.97 -1.80 3.89
CA ARG A 161 11.98 -1.90 2.85
C ARG A 161 11.35 -1.66 1.48
N ILE A 162 12.14 -1.13 0.59
CA ILE A 162 11.69 -0.63 -0.70
C ILE A 162 12.41 -1.36 -1.84
N ALA A 163 11.67 -1.71 -2.88
CA ALA A 163 12.16 -2.24 -4.13
C ALA A 163 11.67 -1.37 -5.30
N LEU A 164 12.59 -0.85 -6.11
CA LEU A 164 12.27 -0.05 -7.29
C LEU A 164 13.23 -0.40 -8.42
N ASN A 165 12.83 -0.14 -9.66
CA ASN A 165 13.68 -0.32 -10.83
C ASN A 165 14.51 0.96 -11.14
N ASP A 166 14.92 1.69 -10.11
CA ASP A 166 15.77 2.86 -10.24
C ASP A 166 16.94 2.81 -9.24
N ASP A 167 18.04 3.50 -9.56
CA ASP A 167 19.26 3.54 -8.74
C ASP A 167 19.10 4.57 -7.61
N ARG A 168 18.31 4.24 -6.59
CA ARG A 168 18.19 5.04 -5.36
C ARG A 168 19.03 4.44 -4.23
N PRO A 169 19.80 5.26 -3.51
CA PRO A 169 20.63 4.77 -2.42
C PRO A 169 19.81 4.01 -1.35
N GLY A 170 20.24 2.77 -1.10
CA GLY A 170 19.65 1.93 -0.07
C GLY A 170 18.30 1.28 -0.42
N VAL A 171 17.82 1.45 -1.64
CA VAL A 171 16.67 0.77 -2.21
C VAL A 171 17.14 -0.51 -2.90
N TYR A 172 16.34 -1.57 -2.84
CA TYR A 172 16.58 -2.79 -3.61
C TYR A 172 16.29 -2.52 -5.08
N GLU A 173 17.26 -2.76 -5.95
CA GLU A 173 17.06 -2.69 -7.41
C GLU A 173 16.40 -3.97 -7.89
N GLY A 174 15.13 -3.88 -8.25
CA GLY A 174 14.32 -5.01 -8.70
C GLY A 174 12.87 -4.92 -8.27
N SER A 175 12.14 -6.03 -8.36
CA SER A 175 10.73 -6.10 -7.97
C SER A 175 10.55 -6.29 -6.47
N VAL A 176 9.38 -5.88 -5.97
CA VAL A 176 9.01 -6.12 -4.57
C VAL A 176 8.84 -7.62 -4.28
N MET A 177 8.54 -8.41 -5.31
CA MET A 177 8.44 -9.87 -5.21
C MET A 177 9.82 -10.53 -5.06
N ASP A 178 10.86 -10.01 -5.74
CA ASP A 178 12.24 -10.49 -5.56
C ASP A 178 12.73 -10.17 -4.14
N LEU A 179 12.40 -8.97 -3.64
CA LEU A 179 12.73 -8.57 -2.27
C LEU A 179 12.02 -9.44 -1.24
N LEU A 180 10.73 -9.77 -1.48
CA LEU A 180 9.98 -10.72 -0.66
C LEU A 180 10.62 -12.12 -0.68
N GLY A 181 10.98 -12.63 -1.86
CA GLY A 181 11.66 -13.92 -2.03
C GLY A 181 12.97 -13.98 -1.23
N ARG A 182 13.78 -12.92 -1.30
CA ARG A 182 14.99 -12.78 -0.49
C ARG A 182 14.71 -12.84 1.01
N TYR A 183 13.78 -12.05 1.47
CA TYR A 183 13.40 -12.03 2.89
C TYR A 183 12.97 -13.43 3.37
N LEU A 184 12.12 -14.11 2.60
CA LEU A 184 11.61 -15.42 2.97
C LEU A 184 12.70 -16.51 2.91
N SER A 185 13.65 -16.44 1.97
CA SER A 185 14.71 -17.44 1.86
C SER A 185 15.66 -17.43 3.07
N ASP A 186 15.91 -16.26 3.64
CA ASP A 186 16.84 -16.06 4.76
C ASP A 186 16.12 -16.04 6.12
N THR A 187 14.78 -16.11 6.14
CA THR A 187 13.99 -16.19 7.37
C THR A 187 13.78 -17.67 7.77
N PRO A 188 14.03 -18.04 9.04
CA PRO A 188 13.81 -19.40 9.51
C PRO A 188 12.38 -19.90 9.32
N ASP A 189 12.19 -21.19 8.98
CA ASP A 189 10.88 -21.79 8.71
C ASP A 189 9.85 -21.55 9.81
N ALA A 190 10.24 -21.72 11.07
CA ALA A 190 9.33 -21.50 12.20
C ALA A 190 8.83 -20.04 12.28
N GLU A 191 9.70 -19.08 11.95
CA GLU A 191 9.30 -17.68 11.89
C GLU A 191 8.37 -17.42 10.69
N ARG A 192 8.72 -17.91 9.49
CA ARG A 192 7.88 -17.79 8.30
C ARG A 192 6.47 -18.34 8.51
N GLN A 193 6.35 -19.51 9.13
CA GLN A 193 5.06 -20.15 9.41
C GLN A 193 4.23 -19.41 10.46
N SER A 194 4.83 -18.49 11.21
CA SER A 194 4.11 -17.61 12.13
C SER A 194 3.58 -16.32 11.49
N LEU A 195 3.96 -16.06 10.22
CA LEU A 195 3.58 -14.83 9.51
C LEU A 195 2.28 -15.02 8.72
N ARG A 196 1.45 -13.98 8.72
CA ARG A 196 0.39 -13.78 7.73
C ARG A 196 0.85 -12.73 6.73
N LEU A 197 1.00 -13.13 5.47
CA LEU A 197 1.28 -12.22 4.36
C LEU A 197 -0.02 -11.59 3.88
N ILE A 198 -0.06 -10.25 3.88
CA ILE A 198 -1.14 -9.47 3.29
C ILE A 198 -0.54 -8.63 2.16
N ALA A 199 -0.92 -8.90 0.93
CA ALA A 199 -0.36 -8.25 -0.24
C ALA A 199 -1.43 -7.45 -0.99
N PHE A 200 -1.14 -6.18 -1.25
CA PHE A 200 -1.96 -5.25 -2.01
C PHE A 200 -1.28 -4.94 -3.33
N GLY A 201 -2.00 -5.02 -4.44
CA GLY A 201 -1.41 -4.65 -5.73
C GLY A 201 -2.25 -5.08 -6.93
N PRO A 202 -1.75 -4.76 -8.15
CA PRO A 202 -2.35 -5.26 -9.39
C PRO A 202 -2.12 -6.77 -9.50
N TRP A 203 -3.07 -7.45 -10.10
CA TRP A 203 -3.23 -8.91 -10.02
C TRP A 203 -2.23 -9.81 -10.70
N GLY A 204 -1.53 -9.39 -11.66
CA GLY A 204 -0.81 -10.28 -12.58
C GLY A 204 0.18 -11.23 -11.90
N GLU A 205 1.13 -10.68 -11.17
CA GLU A 205 2.26 -11.43 -10.62
C GLU A 205 1.94 -12.11 -9.29
N LEU A 206 1.24 -11.41 -8.39
CA LEU A 206 0.88 -11.94 -7.07
C LEU A 206 0.01 -13.20 -7.16
N HIS A 207 -0.94 -13.22 -8.10
CA HIS A 207 -1.81 -14.38 -8.26
C HIS A 207 -1.07 -15.62 -8.76
N GLN A 208 -0.11 -15.45 -9.69
CA GLN A 208 0.73 -16.54 -10.18
C GLN A 208 1.62 -17.13 -9.08
N CYS A 209 2.07 -16.29 -8.14
CA CYS A 209 2.93 -16.71 -7.04
C CYS A 209 2.16 -17.25 -5.82
N ARG A 210 0.82 -17.15 -5.79
CA ARG A 210 0.00 -17.48 -4.61
C ARG A 210 0.29 -18.86 -4.00
N GLN A 211 0.43 -19.88 -4.81
CA GLN A 211 0.69 -21.25 -4.32
C GLN A 211 2.07 -21.35 -3.67
N GLY A 212 3.09 -20.75 -4.28
CA GLY A 212 4.44 -20.71 -3.71
C GLY A 212 4.48 -19.91 -2.41
N LEU A 213 3.79 -18.78 -2.35
CA LEU A 213 3.69 -17.96 -1.15
C LEU A 213 2.94 -18.68 -0.02
N ALA A 214 1.84 -19.36 -0.32
CA ALA A 214 1.08 -20.13 0.66
C ALA A 214 1.87 -21.31 1.26
N ALA A 215 2.85 -21.84 0.53
CA ALA A 215 3.77 -22.86 1.06
C ALA A 215 4.90 -22.24 1.93
N SER A 216 5.17 -20.95 1.76
CA SER A 216 6.29 -20.26 2.37
C SER A 216 5.97 -19.53 3.68
N VAL A 217 4.71 -19.21 3.95
CA VAL A 217 4.24 -18.51 5.16
C VAL A 217 2.99 -19.17 5.74
N GLY A 218 2.64 -18.84 6.98
CA GLY A 218 1.51 -19.46 7.67
C GLY A 218 0.13 -19.18 7.06
N ALA A 219 -0.05 -17.98 6.52
CA ALA A 219 -1.28 -17.58 5.81
C ALA A 219 -1.00 -16.52 4.75
N VAL A 220 -1.78 -16.52 3.67
CA VAL A 220 -1.67 -15.52 2.57
C VAL A 220 -3.04 -14.95 2.26
N GLU A 221 -3.11 -13.61 2.26
CA GLU A 221 -4.25 -12.83 1.80
C GLU A 221 -3.81 -11.87 0.69
N LEU A 222 -4.45 -11.95 -0.46
CA LEU A 222 -4.19 -11.08 -1.60
C LEU A 222 -5.36 -10.12 -1.78
N VAL A 223 -5.06 -8.83 -1.79
CA VAL A 223 -6.03 -7.75 -2.02
C VAL A 223 -5.86 -7.23 -3.44
N GLU A 224 -6.80 -7.60 -4.25
CA GLU A 224 -6.85 -7.21 -5.66
C GLU A 224 -7.29 -5.76 -5.81
N LEU A 225 -6.44 -4.98 -6.46
CA LEU A 225 -6.76 -3.64 -6.86
C LEU A 225 -6.84 -3.58 -8.39
N PRO A 226 -7.97 -3.14 -8.95
CA PRO A 226 -8.08 -2.99 -10.39
C PRO A 226 -7.13 -1.90 -10.89
N GLY A 227 -6.34 -2.24 -11.91
CA GLY A 227 -5.44 -1.32 -12.62
C GLY A 227 -6.15 -0.37 -13.57
#